data_2437eaaca496c9e95de21c70cb0436a9
#
_entry.id   2437eaaca496c9e95de21c70cb0436a9
#
_cell.length_a   1.000
_cell.length_b   1.000
_cell.length_c   1.000
_cell.angle_alpha   90.00
_cell.angle_beta   90.00
_cell.angle_gamma   90.00
#
_symmetry.space_group_name_H-M   'P 1'
#
loop_
_entity.id
_entity.type
_entity.pdbx_description
1 polymer ?
#
loop_
_entity_poly.entity_id
_entity_poly.type
_entity_poly.pdbx_seq_one_letter_code
_entity_poly.pdbx_strand_id
1 'polypeptide(L)'
;MCRAFPTTLKGPARIWFSILMLNSINTFKELSAQFTSHFIGGHRYKKSTACLMSIKQRENETLRSYITRFNKEALSIDEADDKILVVAFTNGLRKGKFLFSLYKNDPKTMAEVLYRATKYMNTKMHYWLEKKSPGRKREWKTRDRTKDGRN
;
A
#
# COMPACT_ATOMS: atom_id res chain seq x y z
N MET A 1 -33.18 -1.80 34.33
CA MET A 1 -32.45 -2.39 33.18
C MET A 1 -33.27 -2.29 31.94
N CYS A 2 -32.75 -1.69 30.85
CA CYS A 2 -33.46 -1.62 29.56
C CYS A 2 -33.50 -3.02 28.92
N ARG A 3 -34.63 -3.71 29.04
CA ARG A 3 -34.85 -5.04 28.41
C ARG A 3 -34.85 -5.02 26.87
N ALA A 4 -34.96 -3.84 26.27
CA ALA A 4 -35.00 -3.68 24.80
C ALA A 4 -33.61 -3.59 24.14
N PHE A 5 -32.54 -3.32 24.89
CA PHE A 5 -31.20 -3.12 24.32
C PHE A 5 -30.66 -4.36 23.57
N PRO A 6 -30.82 -5.61 24.08
CA PRO A 6 -30.31 -6.79 23.37
C PRO A 6 -30.97 -7.04 22.01
N THR A 7 -32.23 -6.61 21.84
CA THR A 7 -32.98 -6.84 20.60
C THR A 7 -32.57 -5.93 19.46
N THR A 8 -31.91 -4.80 19.76
CA THR A 8 -31.40 -3.85 18.75
C THR A 8 -30.03 -4.24 18.21
N LEU A 9 -29.30 -5.11 18.91
CA LEU A 9 -27.97 -5.56 18.50
C LEU A 9 -28.05 -6.58 17.36
N LYS A 10 -27.21 -6.40 16.34
CA LYS A 10 -27.10 -7.29 15.16
C LYS A 10 -25.66 -7.83 15.03
N GLY A 11 -25.54 -8.97 14.34
CA GLY A 11 -24.24 -9.57 14.00
C GLY A 11 -23.30 -9.76 15.19
N PRO A 12 -22.02 -9.38 15.08
CA PRO A 12 -21.01 -9.60 16.12
C PRO A 12 -21.37 -9.00 17.48
N ALA A 13 -22.09 -7.86 17.50
CA ALA A 13 -22.51 -7.19 18.72
C ALA A 13 -23.51 -8.02 19.53
N ARG A 14 -24.38 -8.77 18.85
CA ARG A 14 -25.32 -9.69 19.52
C ARG A 14 -24.62 -10.88 20.12
N ILE A 15 -23.64 -11.44 19.40
CA ILE A 15 -22.83 -12.56 19.88
C ILE A 15 -22.02 -12.11 21.11
N TRP A 16 -21.34 -10.96 21.02
CA TRP A 16 -20.60 -10.40 22.15
C TRP A 16 -21.49 -10.21 23.39
N PHE A 17 -22.68 -9.64 23.22
CA PHE A 17 -23.61 -9.43 24.33
C PHE A 17 -24.06 -10.75 24.97
N SER A 18 -24.23 -11.81 24.18
CA SER A 18 -24.65 -13.14 24.69
C SER A 18 -23.56 -13.86 25.48
N ILE A 19 -22.29 -13.48 25.30
CA ILE A 19 -21.14 -14.08 26.02
C ILE A 19 -20.88 -13.36 27.34
N LEU A 20 -21.47 -12.18 27.56
CA LEU A 20 -21.29 -11.44 28.81
C LEU A 20 -21.87 -12.27 29.97
N MET A 21 -21.07 -12.45 31.04
CA MET A 21 -21.50 -13.16 32.22
C MET A 21 -22.72 -12.49 32.83
N LEU A 22 -23.68 -13.29 33.30
CA LEU A 22 -24.84 -12.81 34.02
C LEU A 22 -24.38 -12.00 35.24
N ASN A 23 -24.95 -10.79 35.41
CA ASN A 23 -24.61 -9.84 36.47
C ASN A 23 -23.19 -9.21 36.43
N SER A 24 -22.47 -9.34 35.32
CA SER A 24 -21.17 -8.66 35.15
C SER A 24 -21.30 -7.15 34.85
N ILE A 25 -22.49 -6.69 34.49
CA ILE A 25 -22.79 -5.31 34.13
C ILE A 25 -24.01 -4.81 34.87
N ASN A 26 -23.81 -3.84 35.75
CA ASN A 26 -24.88 -3.27 36.59
C ASN A 26 -25.45 -1.97 36.03
N THR A 27 -24.65 -1.23 35.25
CA THR A 27 -25.04 0.09 34.73
C THR A 27 -24.87 0.17 33.22
N PHE A 28 -25.64 1.06 32.60
CA PHE A 28 -25.50 1.35 31.17
C PHE A 28 -24.10 1.94 30.86
N LYS A 29 -23.51 2.69 31.80
CA LYS A 29 -22.16 3.24 31.65
C LYS A 29 -21.12 2.14 31.55
N GLU A 30 -21.21 1.12 32.39
CA GLU A 30 -20.31 -0.06 32.31
C GLU A 30 -20.50 -0.83 31.01
N LEU A 31 -21.75 -1.04 30.58
CA LEU A 31 -22.07 -1.68 29.31
C LEU A 31 -21.46 -0.91 28.13
N SER A 32 -21.67 0.40 28.12
CA SER A 32 -21.14 1.28 27.07
C SER A 32 -19.61 1.26 27.06
N ALA A 33 -18.95 1.32 28.21
CA ALA A 33 -17.49 1.27 28.33
C ALA A 33 -16.94 -0.07 27.82
N GLN A 34 -17.55 -1.20 28.19
CA GLN A 34 -17.13 -2.52 27.73
C GLN A 34 -17.41 -2.72 26.23
N PHE A 35 -18.54 -2.21 25.73
CA PHE A 35 -18.86 -2.24 24.29
C PHE A 35 -17.83 -1.42 23.50
N THR A 36 -17.53 -0.20 23.96
CA THR A 36 -16.53 0.67 23.33
C THR A 36 -15.16 0.02 23.36
N SER A 37 -14.74 -0.53 24.48
CA SER A 37 -13.47 -1.24 24.62
C SER A 37 -13.39 -2.45 23.67
N HIS A 38 -14.46 -3.21 23.54
CA HIS A 38 -14.50 -4.41 22.70
C HIS A 38 -14.54 -4.08 21.20
N PHE A 39 -15.37 -3.11 20.77
CA PHE A 39 -15.59 -2.83 19.35
C PHE A 39 -14.78 -1.64 18.82
N ILE A 40 -14.39 -0.69 19.65
CA ILE A 40 -13.64 0.50 19.24
C ILE A 40 -12.20 0.44 19.73
N GLY A 41 -11.99 -0.03 20.97
CA GLY A 41 -10.66 -0.08 21.58
C GLY A 41 -9.89 -1.39 21.40
N GLY A 42 -10.52 -2.47 20.91
CA GLY A 42 -9.92 -3.79 20.99
C GLY A 42 -9.76 -4.57 19.69
N HIS A 43 -10.54 -4.33 18.68
CA HIS A 43 -10.47 -5.15 17.46
C HIS A 43 -10.59 -4.38 16.16
N ARG A 44 -9.76 -3.37 15.96
CA ARG A 44 -8.97 -3.48 14.74
C ARG A 44 -8.10 -4.72 14.97
N TYR A 45 -8.37 -5.80 14.30
CA TYR A 45 -7.38 -6.85 14.10
C TYR A 45 -6.11 -6.12 13.71
N LYS A 46 -5.19 -5.92 14.66
CA LYS A 46 -3.86 -5.40 14.35
C LYS A 46 -3.28 -6.44 13.41
N LYS A 47 -3.40 -6.19 12.10
CA LYS A 47 -2.76 -7.08 11.13
C LYS A 47 -1.30 -7.10 11.54
N SER A 48 -0.83 -8.25 11.93
CA SER A 48 0.56 -8.44 12.28
C SER A 48 1.42 -8.09 11.06
N THR A 49 2.58 -7.51 11.29
CA THR A 49 3.61 -7.30 10.24
C THR A 49 3.90 -8.57 9.46
N ALA A 50 3.67 -9.75 10.05
CA ALA A 50 3.72 -11.05 9.36
C ALA A 50 2.74 -11.13 8.17
N CYS A 51 1.57 -10.46 8.23
CA CYS A 51 0.63 -10.40 7.11
C CYS A 51 1.23 -9.70 5.90
N LEU A 52 2.11 -8.70 6.09
CA LEU A 52 2.80 -8.02 4.99
C LEU A 52 3.76 -8.94 4.25
N MET A 53 4.42 -9.84 4.96
CA MET A 53 5.36 -10.80 4.37
C MET A 53 4.67 -11.80 3.44
N SER A 54 3.38 -12.03 3.61
CA SER A 54 2.57 -12.91 2.76
C SER A 54 2.12 -12.25 1.45
N ILE A 55 2.24 -10.91 1.34
CA ILE A 55 1.79 -10.16 0.15
C ILE A 55 2.80 -10.34 -0.98
N LYS A 56 2.45 -11.17 -1.95
CA LYS A 56 3.29 -11.41 -3.13
C LYS A 56 2.65 -10.78 -4.38
N GLN A 57 3.49 -10.24 -5.26
CA GLN A 57 3.07 -9.76 -6.56
C GLN A 57 2.59 -10.92 -7.43
N ARG A 58 1.35 -10.83 -7.92
CA ARG A 58 0.70 -11.87 -8.75
C ARG A 58 1.33 -11.95 -10.14
N GLU A 59 1.08 -13.06 -10.85
CA GLU A 59 1.69 -13.33 -12.15
C GLU A 59 1.48 -12.24 -13.20
N ASN A 60 0.27 -11.77 -13.32
CA ASN A 60 -0.12 -10.73 -14.28
C ASN A 60 -0.33 -9.35 -13.64
N GLU A 61 0.14 -9.17 -12.40
CA GLU A 61 -0.02 -7.92 -11.68
C GLU A 61 1.05 -6.91 -12.08
N THR A 62 0.60 -5.72 -12.49
CA THR A 62 1.53 -4.62 -12.75
C THR A 62 2.19 -4.13 -11.46
N LEU A 63 3.38 -3.54 -11.57
CA LEU A 63 4.06 -2.94 -10.41
C LEU A 63 3.19 -1.88 -9.73
N ARG A 64 2.45 -1.07 -10.49
CA ARG A 64 1.52 -0.05 -9.96
C ARG A 64 0.41 -0.70 -9.12
N SER A 65 -0.23 -1.74 -9.63
CA SER A 65 -1.30 -2.46 -8.93
C SER A 65 -0.79 -3.11 -7.64
N TYR A 66 0.39 -3.73 -7.70
CA TYR A 66 1.05 -4.31 -6.53
C TYR A 66 1.33 -3.25 -5.45
N ILE A 67 1.88 -2.08 -5.81
CA ILE A 67 2.12 -0.95 -4.90
C ILE A 67 0.82 -0.51 -4.23
N THR A 68 -0.24 -0.30 -5.01
CA THR A 68 -1.55 0.14 -4.49
C THR A 68 -2.10 -0.86 -3.47
N ARG A 69 -2.03 -2.14 -3.78
CA ARG A 69 -2.52 -3.21 -2.90
C ARG A 69 -1.65 -3.34 -1.64
N PHE A 70 -0.33 -3.30 -1.78
CA PHE A 70 0.59 -3.35 -0.65
C PHE A 70 0.38 -2.17 0.31
N ASN A 71 0.29 -0.94 -0.23
CA ASN A 71 0.06 0.25 0.60
C ASN A 71 -1.27 0.20 1.34
N LYS A 72 -2.35 -0.30 0.71
CA LYS A 72 -3.64 -0.48 1.37
C LYS A 72 -3.54 -1.41 2.58
N GLU A 73 -2.80 -2.49 2.46
CA GLU A 73 -2.58 -3.43 3.56
C GLU A 73 -1.64 -2.85 4.62
N ALA A 74 -0.59 -2.14 4.20
CA ALA A 74 0.36 -1.49 5.11
C ALA A 74 -0.32 -0.43 6.00
N LEU A 75 -1.25 0.37 5.44
CA LEU A 75 -2.02 1.37 6.18
C LEU A 75 -2.96 0.76 7.25
N SER A 76 -3.25 -0.54 7.17
CA SER A 76 -4.06 -1.24 8.17
C SER A 76 -3.26 -1.73 9.37
N ILE A 77 -1.95 -1.48 9.39
CA ILE A 77 -1.03 -1.86 10.46
C ILE A 77 -0.61 -0.58 11.20
N ASP A 78 -0.95 -0.50 12.49
CA ASP A 78 -0.49 0.60 13.31
C ASP A 78 1.02 0.42 13.60
N GLU A 79 1.81 1.49 13.46
CA GLU A 79 3.24 1.54 13.80
C GLU A 79 4.14 0.52 13.05
N ALA A 80 3.88 0.32 11.77
CA ALA A 80 4.80 -0.48 10.95
C ALA A 80 6.14 0.24 10.75
N ASP A 81 7.23 -0.35 11.22
CA ASP A 81 8.59 0.15 10.97
C ASP A 81 8.89 0.16 9.46
N ASP A 82 9.42 1.27 8.96
CA ASP A 82 9.82 1.44 7.55
C ASP A 82 10.73 0.30 7.06
N LYS A 83 11.64 -0.20 7.90
CA LYS A 83 12.51 -1.32 7.55
C LYS A 83 11.71 -2.59 7.27
N ILE A 84 10.72 -2.87 8.10
CA ILE A 84 9.84 -4.03 7.92
C ILE A 84 9.01 -3.87 6.65
N LEU A 85 8.49 -2.66 6.38
CA LEU A 85 7.74 -2.35 5.17
C LEU A 85 8.60 -2.56 3.91
N VAL A 86 9.83 -2.06 3.90
CA VAL A 86 10.78 -2.21 2.79
C VAL A 86 11.11 -3.68 2.54
N VAL A 87 11.40 -4.44 3.60
CA VAL A 87 11.71 -5.87 3.50
C VAL A 87 10.51 -6.65 2.98
N ALA A 88 9.32 -6.42 3.54
CA ALA A 88 8.10 -7.09 3.11
C ALA A 88 7.75 -6.78 1.64
N PHE A 89 7.83 -5.51 1.25
CA PHE A 89 7.60 -5.07 -0.11
C PHE A 89 8.57 -5.72 -1.09
N THR A 90 9.88 -5.65 -0.80
CA THR A 90 10.94 -6.19 -1.65
C THR A 90 10.82 -7.71 -1.79
N ASN A 91 10.54 -8.40 -0.68
CA ASN A 91 10.35 -9.85 -0.65
C ASN A 91 9.07 -10.30 -1.38
N GLY A 92 8.10 -9.41 -1.53
CA GLY A 92 6.87 -9.66 -2.27
C GLY A 92 6.97 -9.40 -3.78
N LEU A 93 7.98 -8.68 -4.25
CA LEU A 93 8.16 -8.39 -5.68
C LEU A 93 8.55 -9.63 -6.48
N ARG A 94 8.08 -9.70 -7.70
CA ARG A 94 8.55 -10.69 -8.68
C ARG A 94 9.98 -10.38 -9.13
N LYS A 95 10.71 -11.45 -9.46
CA LYS A 95 12.05 -11.33 -10.06
C LYS A 95 12.00 -10.46 -11.33
N GLY A 96 12.86 -9.45 -11.40
CA GLY A 96 12.91 -8.54 -12.54
C GLY A 96 13.85 -7.36 -12.32
N LYS A 97 13.98 -6.52 -13.34
CA LYS A 97 14.92 -5.37 -13.35
C LYS A 97 14.67 -4.40 -12.19
N PHE A 98 13.42 -4.19 -11.80
CA PHE A 98 13.10 -3.29 -10.68
C PHE A 98 13.60 -3.86 -9.34
N LEU A 99 13.30 -5.13 -9.05
CA LEU A 99 13.80 -5.80 -7.85
C LEU A 99 15.33 -5.76 -7.77
N PHE A 100 16.01 -6.06 -8.89
CA PHE A 100 17.47 -5.99 -8.96
C PHE A 100 17.99 -4.58 -8.67
N SER A 101 17.31 -3.53 -9.15
CA SER A 101 17.70 -2.15 -8.88
C SER A 101 17.55 -1.77 -7.40
N LEU A 102 16.58 -2.36 -6.68
CA LEU A 102 16.42 -2.17 -5.24
C LEU A 102 17.57 -2.84 -4.46
N TYR A 103 17.92 -4.06 -4.82
CA TYR A 103 19.07 -4.75 -4.18
C TYR A 103 20.41 -4.04 -4.40
N LYS A 104 20.61 -3.45 -5.59
CA LYS A 104 21.83 -2.71 -5.89
C LYS A 104 22.01 -1.46 -5.01
N ASN A 105 20.93 -0.82 -4.62
CA ASN A 105 20.95 0.46 -3.92
C ASN A 105 20.04 0.43 -2.68
N ASP A 106 20.05 -0.57 -1.91
CA ASP A 106 19.37 -0.85 -0.64
C ASP A 106 18.57 0.34 -0.03
N PRO A 107 17.29 0.51 -0.38
CA PRO A 107 16.49 1.64 0.12
C PRO A 107 16.23 1.48 1.62
N LYS A 108 16.27 2.58 2.36
CA LYS A 108 16.09 2.56 3.82
C LYS A 108 14.66 2.84 4.25
N THR A 109 13.89 3.50 3.39
CA THR A 109 12.51 3.89 3.68
C THR A 109 11.55 3.47 2.57
N MET A 110 10.28 3.29 2.94
CA MET A 110 9.25 2.98 1.95
C MET A 110 9.02 4.14 0.97
N ALA A 111 9.21 5.38 1.41
CA ALA A 111 9.15 6.56 0.54
C ALA A 111 10.19 6.49 -0.58
N GLU A 112 11.42 6.05 -0.28
CA GLU A 112 12.48 5.87 -1.27
C GLU A 112 12.14 4.76 -2.28
N VAL A 113 11.57 3.64 -1.81
CA VAL A 113 11.09 2.56 -2.67
C VAL A 113 10.03 3.06 -3.65
N LEU A 114 9.04 3.82 -3.17
CA LEU A 114 7.95 4.37 -3.98
C LEU A 114 8.46 5.39 -5.01
N TYR A 115 9.39 6.26 -4.62
CA TYR A 115 10.04 7.19 -5.55
C TYR A 115 10.75 6.45 -6.69
N ARG A 116 11.54 5.43 -6.37
CA ARG A 116 12.25 4.61 -7.38
C ARG A 116 11.28 3.83 -8.27
N ALA A 117 10.20 3.31 -7.70
CA ALA A 117 9.15 2.63 -8.45
C ALA A 117 8.49 3.56 -9.47
N THR A 118 8.16 4.79 -9.07
CA THR A 118 7.58 5.80 -9.95
C THR A 118 8.53 6.14 -11.09
N LYS A 119 9.80 6.38 -10.80
CA LYS A 119 10.83 6.64 -11.80
C LYS A 119 10.96 5.46 -12.79
N TYR A 120 11.00 4.23 -12.29
CA TYR A 120 11.07 3.03 -13.13
C TYR A 120 9.85 2.87 -14.04
N MET A 121 8.65 3.09 -13.52
CA MET A 121 7.41 3.01 -14.31
C MET A 121 7.36 4.07 -15.40
N ASN A 122 7.77 5.31 -15.11
CA ASN A 122 7.81 6.40 -16.08
C ASN A 122 8.82 6.13 -17.20
N THR A 123 10.01 5.65 -16.88
CA THR A 123 11.02 5.27 -17.86
C THR A 123 10.53 4.15 -18.77
N LYS A 124 9.85 3.15 -18.22
CA LYS A 124 9.26 2.05 -19.00
C LYS A 124 8.15 2.55 -19.92
N MET A 125 7.31 3.46 -19.47
CA MET A 125 6.26 4.07 -20.28
C MET A 125 6.85 4.88 -21.45
N HIS A 126 7.88 5.68 -21.18
CA HIS A 126 8.56 6.49 -22.21
C HIS A 126 9.16 5.60 -23.30
N TYR A 127 9.87 4.54 -22.91
CA TYR A 127 10.42 3.56 -23.84
C TYR A 127 9.34 2.89 -24.72
N TRP A 128 8.16 2.57 -24.15
CA TRP A 128 7.04 1.99 -24.89
C TRP A 128 6.43 2.98 -25.89
N LEU A 129 6.30 4.25 -25.51
CA LEU A 129 5.78 5.30 -26.39
C LEU A 129 6.72 5.55 -27.57
N GLU A 130 8.03 5.59 -27.35
CA GLU A 130 9.02 5.73 -28.42
C GLU A 130 8.99 4.54 -29.40
N LYS A 131 8.84 3.33 -28.88
CA LYS A 131 8.77 2.12 -29.70
C LYS A 131 7.47 1.99 -30.51
N LYS A 132 6.36 2.57 -30.03
CA LYS A 132 5.08 2.62 -30.75
C LYS A 132 4.97 3.75 -31.77
N SER A 133 5.89 4.72 -31.77
CA SER A 133 5.95 5.81 -32.75
C SER A 133 7.23 5.70 -33.59
N PRO A 134 7.36 4.74 -34.50
CA PRO A 134 8.57 4.56 -35.30
C PRO A 134 8.70 5.58 -36.44
N GLY A 135 8.04 6.74 -36.39
CA GLY A 135 7.92 7.65 -37.51
C GLY A 135 8.33 9.11 -37.30
N ARG A 136 8.74 9.53 -36.11
CA ARG A 136 9.20 10.90 -35.94
C ARG A 136 10.72 10.94 -35.75
N LYS A 137 11.47 10.69 -36.84
CA LYS A 137 12.88 11.12 -36.93
C LYS A 137 12.91 12.62 -36.62
N ARG A 138 13.54 12.99 -35.51
CA ARG A 138 13.91 14.39 -35.25
C ARG A 138 14.90 14.77 -36.32
N GLU A 139 14.42 15.47 -37.36
CA GLU A 139 15.26 16.16 -38.31
C GLU A 139 15.96 17.28 -37.53
N TRP A 140 17.18 17.03 -37.11
CA TRP A 140 18.06 18.06 -36.63
C TRP A 140 18.41 18.91 -37.86
N LYS A 141 17.66 20.03 -38.07
CA LYS A 141 18.08 21.06 -38.97
C LYS A 141 19.44 21.54 -38.47
N THR A 142 20.49 21.01 -39.07
CA THR A 142 21.81 21.64 -39.07
C THR A 142 21.60 23.01 -39.67
N ARG A 143 21.57 24.04 -38.82
CA ARG A 143 21.65 25.41 -39.27
C ARG A 143 23.01 25.58 -39.90
N ASP A 144 23.02 25.51 -41.22
CA ASP A 144 24.17 25.79 -42.06
C ASP A 144 24.64 27.24 -41.79
N ARG A 145 25.75 27.33 -41.09
CA ARG A 145 26.42 28.59 -40.81
C ARG A 145 27.47 28.77 -41.87
N THR A 146 27.02 29.01 -43.11
CA THR A 146 27.90 29.39 -44.17
C THR A 146 27.46 30.71 -44.75
N LYS A 147 28.42 31.62 -44.70
CA LYS A 147 28.63 32.79 -45.52
C LYS A 147 27.85 34.06 -45.19
N ASP A 148 28.49 34.92 -44.47
CA ASP A 148 28.72 36.24 -45.05
C ASP A 148 30.18 36.65 -44.79
N GLY A 149 30.97 36.51 -45.83
CA GLY A 149 32.25 37.16 -45.99
C GLY A 149 32.16 38.06 -47.19
N ARG A 150 32.69 39.26 -47.01
CA ARG A 150 33.05 40.28 -48.02
C ARG A 150 32.09 41.46 -48.15
N ASN A 151 32.45 42.58 -47.79
CA ASN A 151 33.42 43.50 -48.38
C ASN A 151 33.74 44.61 -47.41
#